data_a73b3413c29c429997463a72a3b61ce6
#
_entry.id   a73b3413c29c429997463a72a3b61ce6
#
_cell.length_a   1.000
_cell.length_b   1.000
_cell.length_c   1.000
_cell.angle_alpha   90.00
_cell.angle_beta   90.00
_cell.angle_gamma   90.00
#
_symmetry.space_group_name_H-M   'P 1'
#
loop_
_entity.id
_entity.type
_entity.pdbx_description
1 polymer ?
#
loop_
_entity_poly.entity_id
_entity_poly.type
_entity_poly.pdbx_seq_one_letter_code
_entity_poly.pdbx_strand_id
1 'polypeptide(L)'
;MMETGEKETIDHDALFKRLLKTFFIEFLQLFIPSLVAHIVPESVTFLDKELFADMLGKERREADIVARARFQDSDIYFLLLCEPMSYAQSNFPARLLLYLALLYKEYGLIVYPIVVYSYDEPLRQEPDSLNFVFPNKTVLTFDYDVVQLNRLYWEDFMDAPNPIASALMCRMKFDAKDKVKVKAACMKSMLSLNLNFEEMSLIAGFVNSYIKLTPDESLEFVRATADIAPSLREKKMLLTNYWQEKGLEEGIEKGLEEGIQIGATTTLQRLTLRHAIRCVGSISEELEGMIRRLSFTDLEDLHEAMYDFTQIGEIENWLNKRIAKARE
;
A
#
# COMPACT_ATOMS: atom_id res chain seq x y z
N MET A 1 -10.98 -20.91 -13.58
CA MET A 1 -10.38 -19.65 -13.08
C MET A 1 -10.04 -19.93 -11.63
N MET A 2 -8.77 -20.04 -11.29
CA MET A 2 -8.36 -20.12 -9.90
C MET A 2 -8.69 -18.75 -9.29
N GLU A 3 -9.66 -18.67 -8.39
CA GLU A 3 -9.74 -17.55 -7.48
C GLU A 3 -8.45 -17.57 -6.67
N THR A 4 -7.56 -16.67 -7.06
CA THR A 4 -6.42 -16.30 -6.27
C THR A 4 -7.00 -15.75 -4.97
N GLY A 5 -6.81 -16.48 -3.87
CA GLY A 5 -7.07 -15.95 -2.54
C GLY A 5 -6.53 -14.52 -2.50
N GLU A 6 -7.35 -13.60 -2.06
CA GLU A 6 -6.95 -12.24 -1.78
C GLU A 6 -5.76 -12.32 -0.83
N LYS A 7 -4.55 -12.22 -1.40
CA LYS A 7 -3.40 -11.84 -0.59
C LYS A 7 -3.83 -10.52 0.03
N GLU A 8 -3.90 -10.44 1.35
CA GLU A 8 -3.83 -9.14 2.02
C GLU A 8 -2.64 -8.42 1.44
N THR A 9 -2.90 -7.65 0.40
CA THR A 9 -1.94 -6.72 -0.16
C THR A 9 -1.80 -5.66 0.92
N ILE A 10 -0.63 -5.61 1.56
CA ILE A 10 -0.27 -4.48 2.42
C ILE A 10 -0.71 -3.25 1.65
N ASP A 11 -1.62 -2.47 2.23
CA ASP A 11 -2.06 -1.22 1.62
C ASP A 11 -0.88 -0.23 1.69
N HIS A 12 -0.04 -0.33 0.66
CA HIS A 12 1.15 0.50 0.51
C HIS A 12 0.80 1.98 0.51
N ASP A 13 -0.37 2.33 -0.01
CA ASP A 13 -0.84 3.70 -0.08
C ASP A 13 -1.21 4.22 1.32
N ALA A 14 -1.97 3.47 2.10
CA ALA A 14 -2.28 3.82 3.48
C ALA A 14 -1.01 3.92 4.36
N LEU A 15 -0.06 3.00 4.18
CA LEU A 15 1.20 3.02 4.91
C LEU A 15 2.06 4.24 4.55
N PHE A 16 2.13 4.58 3.26
CA PHE A 16 2.83 5.76 2.76
C PHE A 16 2.22 7.05 3.31
N LYS A 17 0.89 7.17 3.26
CA LYS A 17 0.14 8.32 3.81
C LYS A 17 0.36 8.47 5.31
N ARG A 18 0.32 7.36 6.05
CA ARG A 18 0.60 7.36 7.49
C ARG A 18 2.02 7.84 7.79
N LEU A 19 3.01 7.35 7.03
CA LEU A 19 4.40 7.79 7.17
C LEU A 19 4.54 9.30 6.95
N LEU A 20 4.00 9.81 5.84
CA LEU A 20 4.07 11.25 5.51
C LEU A 20 3.32 12.10 6.54
N LYS A 21 2.16 11.67 7.05
CA LYS A 21 1.44 12.41 8.10
C LYS A 21 2.21 12.46 9.41
N THR A 22 2.81 11.33 9.82
CA THR A 22 3.57 11.24 11.08
C THR A 22 4.79 12.15 11.07
N PHE A 23 5.48 12.23 9.93
CA PHE A 23 6.74 12.98 9.78
C PHE A 23 6.61 14.09 8.72
N PHE A 24 5.48 14.82 8.74
CA PHE A 24 5.17 15.75 7.67
C PHE A 24 6.12 16.95 7.64
N ILE A 25 6.51 17.47 8.79
CA ILE A 25 7.47 18.58 8.88
C ILE A 25 8.86 18.13 8.43
N GLU A 26 9.29 16.94 8.83
CA GLU A 26 10.57 16.36 8.44
C GLU A 26 10.59 16.06 6.93
N PHE A 27 9.45 15.69 6.34
CA PHE A 27 9.31 15.57 4.89
C PHE A 27 9.53 16.93 4.19
N LEU A 28 8.87 17.97 4.66
CA LEU A 28 9.06 19.33 4.11
C LEU A 28 10.50 19.82 4.31
N GLN A 29 11.10 19.59 5.48
CA GLN A 29 12.50 19.95 5.77
C GLN A 29 13.48 19.28 4.80
N LEU A 30 13.22 18.03 4.44
CA LEU A 30 14.10 17.24 3.58
C LEU A 30 14.01 17.65 2.11
N PHE A 31 12.79 17.86 1.61
CA PHE A 31 12.55 18.05 0.17
C PHE A 31 12.20 19.48 -0.23
N ILE A 32 11.62 20.28 0.66
CA ILE A 32 11.15 21.64 0.38
C ILE A 32 11.56 22.60 1.52
N PRO A 33 12.86 22.66 1.86
CA PRO A 33 13.33 23.46 3.01
C PRO A 33 13.02 24.96 2.87
N SER A 34 12.92 25.47 1.64
CA SER A 34 12.52 26.86 1.37
C SER A 34 11.11 27.15 1.86
N LEU A 35 10.18 26.20 1.78
CA LEU A 35 8.82 26.37 2.29
C LEU A 35 8.79 26.38 3.82
N VAL A 36 9.57 25.49 4.46
CA VAL A 36 9.60 25.37 5.92
C VAL A 36 10.02 26.69 6.59
N ALA A 37 10.91 27.45 5.96
CA ALA A 37 11.34 28.76 6.45
C ALA A 37 10.19 29.78 6.57
N HIS A 38 9.06 29.53 5.92
CA HIS A 38 7.90 30.43 5.89
C HIS A 38 6.69 29.94 6.68
N ILE A 39 6.74 28.75 7.30
CA ILE A 39 5.62 28.18 8.06
C ILE A 39 5.94 28.05 9.54
N VAL A 40 4.91 28.07 10.36
CA VAL A 40 4.98 27.72 11.79
C VAL A 40 4.68 26.22 11.90
N PRO A 41 5.68 25.35 12.18
CA PRO A 41 5.50 23.89 12.16
C PRO A 41 4.39 23.40 13.08
N GLU A 42 4.29 23.99 14.28
CA GLU A 42 3.30 23.62 15.30
C GLU A 42 1.87 23.99 14.92
N SER A 43 1.69 24.81 13.88
CA SER A 43 0.37 25.20 13.35
C SER A 43 -0.19 24.20 12.36
N VAL A 44 0.59 23.21 11.92
CA VAL A 44 0.17 22.24 10.93
C VAL A 44 -0.90 21.33 11.50
N THR A 45 -2.06 21.31 10.84
CA THR A 45 -3.20 20.46 11.19
C THR A 45 -3.74 19.79 9.94
N PHE A 46 -3.97 18.48 10.00
CA PHE A 46 -4.53 17.74 8.88
C PHE A 46 -6.05 17.92 8.81
N LEU A 47 -6.56 18.07 7.61
CA LEU A 47 -8.00 18.19 7.35
C LEU A 47 -8.57 16.80 7.05
N ASP A 48 -9.81 16.57 7.51
CA ASP A 48 -10.50 15.31 7.26
C ASP A 48 -10.98 15.19 5.82
N LYS A 49 -10.94 13.97 5.30
CA LYS A 49 -11.20 13.63 3.89
C LYS A 49 -12.68 13.64 3.51
N GLU A 50 -13.59 13.52 4.49
CA GLU A 50 -15.03 13.36 4.22
C GLU A 50 -15.63 14.52 3.42
N LEU A 51 -15.03 15.72 3.54
CA LEU A 51 -15.46 16.91 2.82
C LEU A 51 -15.25 16.85 1.29
N PHE A 52 -14.37 15.97 0.80
CA PHE A 52 -14.08 15.87 -0.64
C PHE A 52 -14.94 14.86 -1.38
N ALA A 53 -15.43 13.83 -0.69
CA ALA A 53 -16.24 12.77 -1.29
C ALA A 53 -17.54 13.31 -1.91
N ASP A 54 -18.14 14.34 -1.29
CA ASP A 54 -19.38 14.95 -1.75
C ASP A 54 -19.18 15.91 -2.94
N MET A 55 -17.99 16.51 -3.09
CA MET A 55 -17.71 17.54 -4.10
C MET A 55 -17.30 16.96 -5.46
N LEU A 56 -16.71 15.75 -5.50
CA LEU A 56 -16.16 15.12 -6.71
C LEU A 56 -17.12 14.15 -7.41
N GLY A 57 -18.33 13.94 -6.88
CA GLY A 57 -19.33 13.05 -7.46
C GLY A 57 -18.88 11.58 -7.47
N LYS A 58 -19.31 10.80 -8.50
CA LYS A 58 -19.05 9.34 -8.60
C LYS A 58 -17.59 8.95 -8.83
N GLU A 59 -16.71 9.86 -9.18
CA GLU A 59 -15.26 9.63 -9.22
C GLU A 59 -14.66 9.89 -7.83
N ARG A 60 -14.88 8.96 -6.90
CA ARG A 60 -14.30 8.93 -5.56
C ARG A 60 -12.77 8.75 -5.62
N ARG A 61 -12.05 9.83 -5.90
CA ARG A 61 -10.60 9.90 -5.68
C ARG A 61 -10.35 11.06 -4.76
N GLU A 62 -10.12 10.74 -3.51
CA GLU A 62 -9.86 11.69 -2.43
C GLU A 62 -8.48 12.32 -2.63
N ALA A 63 -8.34 13.62 -2.35
CA ALA A 63 -7.04 14.23 -2.12
C ALA A 63 -6.37 13.51 -0.94
N ASP A 64 -5.09 13.12 -1.11
CA ASP A 64 -4.50 12.16 -0.19
C ASP A 64 -4.12 12.76 1.15
N ILE A 65 -3.46 13.92 1.16
CA ILE A 65 -3.06 14.63 2.39
C ILE A 65 -3.33 16.12 2.18
N VAL A 66 -4.23 16.67 2.98
CA VAL A 66 -4.45 18.11 3.04
C VAL A 66 -4.16 18.59 4.45
N ALA A 67 -3.25 19.53 4.57
CA ALA A 67 -2.90 20.14 5.83
C ALA A 67 -3.08 21.66 5.77
N ARG A 68 -3.55 22.25 6.86
CA ARG A 68 -3.59 23.71 7.06
C ARG A 68 -2.36 24.12 7.85
N ALA A 69 -1.66 25.13 7.39
CA ALA A 69 -0.51 25.71 8.07
C ALA A 69 -0.62 27.23 8.13
N ARG A 70 0.05 27.87 9.09
CA ARG A 70 0.13 29.33 9.25
C ARG A 70 1.46 29.83 8.76
N PHE A 71 1.48 30.99 8.08
CA PHE A 71 2.72 31.68 7.75
C PHE A 71 3.43 32.20 9.00
N GLN A 72 4.77 32.18 8.98
CA GLN A 72 5.60 32.57 10.14
C GLN A 72 5.39 34.02 10.57
N ASP A 73 5.30 34.92 9.62
CA ASP A 73 5.25 36.38 9.86
C ASP A 73 3.83 36.95 9.80
N SER A 74 2.79 36.12 9.85
CA SER A 74 1.40 36.59 9.75
C SER A 74 0.43 35.61 10.38
N ASP A 75 -0.80 36.08 10.66
CA ASP A 75 -1.91 35.23 11.08
C ASP A 75 -2.68 34.61 9.89
N ILE A 76 -2.08 34.64 8.69
CA ILE A 76 -2.67 34.07 7.49
C ILE A 76 -2.38 32.58 7.44
N TYR A 77 -3.42 31.79 7.16
CA TYR A 77 -3.32 30.35 6.93
C TYR A 77 -3.35 30.04 5.44
N PHE A 78 -2.75 28.91 5.08
CA PHE A 78 -2.80 28.33 3.74
C PHE A 78 -2.95 26.80 3.82
N LEU A 79 -3.25 26.18 2.69
CA LEU A 79 -3.37 24.73 2.61
C LEU A 79 -2.14 24.15 1.91
N LEU A 80 -1.70 22.98 2.40
CA LEU A 80 -0.71 22.12 1.79
C LEU A 80 -1.45 20.90 1.24
N LEU A 81 -1.40 20.71 -0.07
CA LEU A 81 -1.94 19.53 -0.76
C LEU A 81 -0.76 18.63 -1.15
N CYS A 82 -0.64 17.47 -0.54
CA CYS A 82 0.40 16.50 -0.83
C CYS A 82 -0.23 15.23 -1.40
N GLU A 83 0.12 14.90 -2.66
CA GLU A 83 -0.41 13.77 -3.42
C GLU A 83 0.66 12.70 -3.63
N PRO A 84 0.66 11.61 -2.83
CA PRO A 84 1.51 10.46 -3.08
C PRO A 84 1.00 9.68 -4.30
N MET A 85 1.89 9.43 -5.27
CA MET A 85 1.58 8.73 -6.52
C MET A 85 2.32 7.40 -6.59
N SER A 86 1.60 6.30 -6.47
CA SER A 86 2.15 4.94 -6.56
C SER A 86 2.24 4.38 -7.99
N TYR A 87 1.67 5.10 -8.97
CA TYR A 87 1.74 4.77 -10.41
C TYR A 87 1.63 6.01 -11.29
N ALA A 88 2.16 5.94 -12.50
CA ALA A 88 2.13 7.06 -13.44
C ALA A 88 0.73 7.29 -14.03
N GLN A 89 0.28 8.56 -14.10
CA GLN A 89 -0.99 8.95 -14.68
C GLN A 89 -0.77 10.08 -15.72
N SER A 90 -1.29 9.91 -16.92
CA SER A 90 -1.09 10.86 -18.03
C SER A 90 -1.78 12.23 -17.83
N ASN A 91 -2.88 12.28 -17.08
CA ASN A 91 -3.67 13.51 -16.87
C ASN A 91 -3.61 14.05 -15.44
N PHE A 92 -2.57 13.70 -14.71
CA PHE A 92 -2.43 14.06 -13.31
C PHE A 92 -2.34 15.57 -13.05
N PRO A 93 -1.59 16.39 -13.84
CA PRO A 93 -1.51 17.84 -13.61
C PRO A 93 -2.87 18.55 -13.68
N ALA A 94 -3.74 18.13 -14.61
CA ALA A 94 -5.09 18.70 -14.72
C ALA A 94 -5.98 18.31 -13.51
N ARG A 95 -5.83 17.09 -13.00
CA ARG A 95 -6.52 16.65 -11.78
C ARG A 95 -6.04 17.41 -10.54
N LEU A 96 -4.74 17.62 -10.41
CA LEU A 96 -4.14 18.39 -9.32
C LEU A 96 -4.66 19.83 -9.31
N LEU A 97 -4.74 20.45 -10.49
CA LEU A 97 -5.33 21.79 -10.65
C LEU A 97 -6.81 21.82 -10.21
N LEU A 98 -7.59 20.79 -10.56
CA LEU A 98 -8.97 20.66 -10.12
C LEU A 98 -9.06 20.57 -8.59
N TYR A 99 -8.24 19.76 -7.96
CA TYR A 99 -8.19 19.63 -6.49
C TYR A 99 -7.85 20.95 -5.83
N LEU A 100 -6.85 21.67 -6.34
CA LEU A 100 -6.49 23.01 -5.87
C LEU A 100 -7.68 23.97 -5.95
N ALA A 101 -8.38 24.00 -7.09
CA ALA A 101 -9.51 24.89 -7.29
C ALA A 101 -10.68 24.57 -6.34
N LEU A 102 -10.94 23.29 -6.08
CA LEU A 102 -11.97 22.84 -5.14
C LEU A 102 -11.61 23.21 -3.69
N LEU A 103 -10.36 22.99 -3.28
CA LEU A 103 -9.86 23.40 -1.97
C LEU A 103 -9.95 24.91 -1.76
N TYR A 104 -9.53 25.68 -2.76
CA TYR A 104 -9.63 27.14 -2.70
C TYR A 104 -11.09 27.62 -2.60
N LYS A 105 -11.99 27.00 -3.38
CA LYS A 105 -13.43 27.30 -3.32
C LYS A 105 -14.02 27.03 -1.93
N GLU A 106 -13.64 25.91 -1.32
CA GLU A 106 -14.22 25.47 -0.04
C GLU A 106 -13.69 26.28 1.14
N TYR A 107 -12.38 26.48 1.21
CA TYR A 107 -11.73 27.08 2.37
C TYR A 107 -11.40 28.57 2.20
N GLY A 108 -11.42 29.11 0.99
CA GLY A 108 -10.98 30.48 0.72
C GLY A 108 -9.49 30.73 1.01
N LEU A 109 -8.70 29.66 1.14
CA LEU A 109 -7.29 29.72 1.45
C LEU A 109 -6.46 29.37 0.21
N ILE A 110 -5.30 30.02 0.06
CA ILE A 110 -4.35 29.63 -0.98
C ILE A 110 -3.82 28.22 -0.73
N VAL A 111 -3.55 27.48 -1.80
CA VAL A 111 -3.15 26.06 -1.75
C VAL A 111 -1.75 25.93 -2.33
N TYR A 112 -0.87 25.26 -1.60
CA TYR A 112 0.48 24.93 -2.02
C TYR A 112 0.49 23.43 -2.42
N PRO A 113 0.64 23.08 -3.71
CA PRO A 113 0.57 21.71 -4.18
C PRO A 113 1.94 21.03 -4.20
N ILE A 114 2.01 19.80 -3.68
CA ILE A 114 3.20 18.95 -3.65
C ILE A 114 2.82 17.58 -4.19
N VAL A 115 3.64 17.02 -5.06
CA VAL A 115 3.45 15.67 -5.61
C VAL A 115 4.63 14.80 -5.23
N VAL A 116 4.35 13.59 -4.74
CA VAL A 116 5.38 12.63 -4.38
C VAL A 116 5.22 11.37 -5.24
N TYR A 117 6.09 11.20 -6.23
CA TYR A 117 6.12 10.00 -7.04
C TYR A 117 6.93 8.91 -6.38
N SER A 118 6.25 7.81 -5.99
CA SER A 118 6.84 6.68 -5.26
C SER A 118 6.90 5.37 -6.07
N TYR A 119 6.52 5.38 -7.35
CA TYR A 119 6.63 4.22 -8.24
C TYR A 119 8.07 4.00 -8.73
N ASP A 120 8.38 2.77 -9.14
CA ASP A 120 9.70 2.40 -9.64
C ASP A 120 9.90 2.81 -11.12
N GLU A 121 8.87 2.66 -11.94
CA GLU A 121 8.85 3.00 -13.36
C GLU A 121 7.59 3.82 -13.73
N PRO A 122 7.68 4.76 -14.67
CA PRO A 122 8.81 5.09 -15.54
C PRO A 122 9.87 6.01 -14.87
N LEU A 123 11.12 5.95 -15.36
CA LEU A 123 12.23 6.81 -14.89
C LEU A 123 12.27 8.20 -15.56
N ARG A 124 11.33 8.50 -16.47
CA ARG A 124 11.24 9.84 -17.06
C ARG A 124 10.99 10.89 -15.98
N GLN A 125 11.44 12.11 -16.22
CA GLN A 125 11.08 13.24 -15.38
C GLN A 125 9.57 13.52 -15.52
N GLU A 126 8.88 13.55 -14.41
CA GLU A 126 7.47 13.96 -14.39
C GLU A 126 7.36 15.49 -14.45
N PRO A 127 6.26 16.01 -15.04
CA PRO A 127 6.06 17.46 -15.12
C PRO A 127 5.87 18.08 -13.74
N ASP A 128 6.34 19.29 -13.57
CA ASP A 128 6.21 20.15 -12.40
C ASP A 128 5.29 21.37 -12.66
N SER A 129 4.68 21.41 -13.83
CA SER A 129 3.82 22.52 -14.23
C SER A 129 2.75 22.12 -15.26
N LEU A 130 1.68 22.91 -15.33
CA LEU A 130 0.65 22.87 -16.37
C LEU A 130 0.38 24.26 -16.90
N ASN A 131 0.54 24.45 -18.21
CA ASN A 131 0.42 25.74 -18.86
C ASN A 131 -0.64 25.72 -19.94
N PHE A 132 -1.55 26.70 -19.94
CA PHE A 132 -2.50 26.96 -21.04
C PHE A 132 -2.04 28.18 -21.82
N VAL A 133 -1.44 27.92 -22.96
CA VAL A 133 -0.83 28.95 -23.82
C VAL A 133 -1.64 29.10 -25.11
N PHE A 134 -2.10 30.33 -25.35
CA PHE A 134 -2.70 30.72 -26.62
C PHE A 134 -1.68 31.52 -27.44
N PRO A 135 -1.87 31.67 -28.74
CA PRO A 135 -0.92 32.43 -29.59
C PRO A 135 -0.67 33.86 -29.14
N ASN A 136 -1.64 34.46 -28.47
CA ASN A 136 -1.60 35.87 -28.04
C ASN A 136 -1.34 36.06 -26.53
N LYS A 137 -1.45 35.01 -25.70
CA LYS A 137 -1.24 35.11 -24.25
C LYS A 137 -1.16 33.75 -23.58
N THR A 138 -0.52 33.70 -22.41
CA THR A 138 -0.69 32.63 -21.45
C THR A 138 -1.95 32.88 -20.62
N VAL A 139 -2.86 31.91 -20.58
CA VAL A 139 -4.11 31.98 -19.82
C VAL A 139 -3.93 31.46 -18.41
N LEU A 140 -3.12 30.40 -18.23
CA LEU A 140 -2.83 29.77 -16.94
C LEU A 140 -1.38 29.35 -16.90
N THR A 141 -0.73 29.64 -15.79
CA THR A 141 0.50 28.96 -15.34
C THR A 141 0.21 28.34 -13.98
N PHE A 142 0.39 27.04 -13.88
CA PHE A 142 0.17 26.28 -12.66
C PHE A 142 1.41 25.47 -12.34
N ASP A 143 2.16 25.91 -11.35
CA ASP A 143 3.40 25.28 -10.89
C ASP A 143 3.15 24.53 -9.59
N TYR A 144 3.85 23.40 -9.37
CA TYR A 144 3.78 22.59 -8.17
C TYR A 144 5.12 21.90 -7.89
N ASP A 145 5.38 21.62 -6.62
CA ASP A 145 6.60 20.90 -6.24
C ASP A 145 6.49 19.40 -6.52
N VAL A 146 7.58 18.83 -7.02
CA VAL A 146 7.68 17.41 -7.36
C VAL A 146 8.83 16.75 -6.60
N VAL A 147 8.50 15.73 -5.82
CA VAL A 147 9.46 14.82 -5.20
C VAL A 147 9.37 13.47 -5.93
N GLN A 148 10.31 13.18 -6.82
CA GLN A 148 10.32 11.94 -7.60
C GLN A 148 11.38 10.98 -7.06
N LEU A 149 10.95 10.04 -6.17
CA LEU A 149 11.84 9.18 -5.40
C LEU A 149 12.73 8.27 -6.26
N ASN A 150 12.18 7.67 -7.33
CA ASN A 150 12.94 6.78 -8.22
C ASN A 150 14.05 7.48 -9.03
N ARG A 151 14.21 8.80 -8.91
CA ARG A 151 15.28 9.59 -9.53
C ARG A 151 16.33 10.10 -8.53
N LEU A 152 16.08 9.92 -7.24
CA LEU A 152 17.00 10.27 -6.17
C LEU A 152 17.91 9.08 -5.86
N TYR A 153 19.16 9.33 -5.54
CA TYR A 153 20.11 8.30 -5.12
C TYR A 153 20.06 8.16 -3.61
N TRP A 154 19.88 6.95 -3.11
CA TRP A 154 19.74 6.68 -1.68
C TRP A 154 20.99 7.05 -0.87
N GLU A 155 22.18 6.99 -1.49
CA GLU A 155 23.44 7.35 -0.88
C GLU A 155 23.48 8.81 -0.43
N ASP A 156 22.81 9.71 -1.14
CA ASP A 156 22.77 11.15 -0.81
C ASP A 156 21.99 11.42 0.49
N PHE A 157 21.24 10.42 0.97
CA PHE A 157 20.35 10.52 2.14
C PHE A 157 20.81 9.71 3.34
N MET A 158 21.88 8.91 3.21
CA MET A 158 22.37 8.01 4.28
C MET A 158 22.68 8.73 5.58
N ASP A 159 23.29 9.90 5.48
CA ASP A 159 23.77 10.70 6.61
C ASP A 159 22.80 11.80 7.02
N ALA A 160 21.64 11.90 6.38
CA ALA A 160 20.61 12.87 6.75
C ALA A 160 19.96 12.47 8.10
N PRO A 161 20.04 13.32 9.15
CA PRO A 161 19.43 13.05 10.44
C PRO A 161 17.90 13.30 10.39
N ASN A 162 17.20 12.55 9.53
CA ASN A 162 15.80 12.77 9.20
C ASN A 162 15.07 11.43 9.10
N PRO A 163 13.93 11.25 9.83
CA PRO A 163 13.17 9.99 9.83
C PRO A 163 12.57 9.65 8.47
N ILE A 164 12.20 10.64 7.67
CA ILE A 164 11.72 10.45 6.30
C ILE A 164 12.84 9.93 5.38
N ALA A 165 14.05 10.45 5.52
CA ALA A 165 15.21 9.91 4.78
C ALA A 165 15.40 8.44 5.13
N SER A 166 15.40 8.08 6.43
CA SER A 166 15.52 6.70 6.90
C SER A 166 14.47 5.75 6.30
N ALA A 167 13.24 6.24 6.08
CA ALA A 167 12.17 5.46 5.49
C ALA A 167 12.25 5.41 3.96
N LEU A 168 12.41 6.57 3.30
CA LEU A 168 12.23 6.68 1.85
C LEU A 168 13.43 6.23 1.02
N MET A 169 14.63 6.04 1.60
CA MET A 169 15.76 5.46 0.88
C MET A 169 15.41 4.14 0.18
N CYS A 170 14.52 3.33 0.75
CA CYS A 170 14.07 2.07 0.14
C CYS A 170 13.22 2.26 -1.13
N ARG A 171 12.79 3.47 -1.46
CA ARG A 171 12.04 3.85 -2.68
C ARG A 171 12.87 4.69 -3.64
N MET A 172 14.11 5.03 -3.28
CA MET A 172 15.04 5.74 -4.13
C MET A 172 15.76 4.77 -5.08
N LYS A 173 16.56 5.32 -5.98
CA LYS A 173 17.28 4.54 -6.99
C LYS A 173 18.41 3.75 -6.36
N PHE A 174 18.40 2.43 -6.54
CA PHE A 174 19.50 1.51 -6.20
C PHE A 174 19.50 0.28 -7.10
N ASP A 175 20.64 -0.38 -7.22
CA ASP A 175 20.76 -1.66 -7.93
C ASP A 175 20.24 -2.82 -7.07
N ALA A 176 19.69 -3.86 -7.68
CA ALA A 176 19.18 -5.04 -6.95
C ALA A 176 20.22 -5.69 -6.02
N LYS A 177 21.52 -5.62 -6.38
CA LYS A 177 22.65 -6.11 -5.56
C LYS A 177 22.87 -5.31 -4.26
N ASP A 178 22.39 -4.05 -4.22
CA ASP A 178 22.56 -3.16 -3.05
C ASP A 178 21.37 -3.20 -2.09
N LYS A 179 20.36 -4.01 -2.37
CA LYS A 179 19.14 -4.18 -1.61
C LYS A 179 19.38 -4.36 -0.09
N VAL A 180 20.34 -5.22 0.27
CA VAL A 180 20.72 -5.47 1.68
C VAL A 180 21.36 -4.23 2.29
N LYS A 181 22.23 -3.54 1.54
CA LYS A 181 22.91 -2.32 1.99
C LYS A 181 21.92 -1.20 2.24
N VAL A 182 20.97 -0.98 1.31
CA VAL A 182 19.92 0.03 1.45
C VAL A 182 19.09 -0.24 2.71
N LYS A 183 18.63 -1.48 2.91
CA LYS A 183 17.87 -1.86 4.10
C LYS A 183 18.69 -1.65 5.39
N ALA A 184 19.98 -1.98 5.36
CA ALA A 184 20.87 -1.75 6.50
C ALA A 184 21.08 -0.26 6.78
N ALA A 185 21.21 0.57 5.73
CA ALA A 185 21.31 2.03 5.86
C ALA A 185 20.04 2.63 6.47
N CYS A 186 18.85 2.24 5.98
CA CYS A 186 17.56 2.64 6.57
C CYS A 186 17.51 2.31 8.08
N MET A 187 17.90 1.09 8.47
CA MET A 187 17.91 0.65 9.86
C MET A 187 18.90 1.47 10.71
N LYS A 188 20.14 1.64 10.24
CA LYS A 188 21.18 2.38 10.96
C LYS A 188 20.79 3.84 11.15
N SER A 189 20.32 4.49 10.08
CA SER A 189 19.86 5.88 10.12
C SER A 189 18.69 6.02 11.13
N MET A 190 17.64 5.21 11.03
CA MET A 190 16.51 5.24 11.95
C MET A 190 16.93 5.07 13.41
N LEU A 191 17.81 4.10 13.72
CA LEU A 191 18.26 3.83 15.09
C LEU A 191 19.10 4.96 15.67
N SER A 192 19.81 5.74 14.84
CA SER A 192 20.60 6.90 15.27
C SER A 192 19.75 8.10 15.68
N LEU A 193 18.47 8.12 15.31
CA LEU A 193 17.53 9.19 15.64
C LEU A 193 16.92 9.00 17.03
N ASN A 194 16.48 10.11 17.63
CA ASN A 194 15.75 10.07 18.90
C ASN A 194 14.25 9.86 18.68
N LEU A 195 13.89 8.70 18.13
CA LEU A 195 12.52 8.30 17.84
C LEU A 195 11.96 7.42 18.97
N ASN A 196 10.65 7.53 19.20
CA ASN A 196 9.95 6.61 20.06
C ASN A 196 9.72 5.25 19.36
N PHE A 197 9.19 4.26 20.08
CA PHE A 197 9.01 2.91 19.55
C PHE A 197 7.99 2.85 18.40
N GLU A 198 6.90 3.60 18.47
CA GLU A 198 5.86 3.63 17.43
C GLU A 198 6.39 4.23 16.12
N GLU A 199 7.15 5.32 16.23
CA GLU A 199 7.82 5.97 15.09
C GLU A 199 8.83 5.04 14.43
N MET A 200 9.68 4.37 15.22
CA MET A 200 10.63 3.37 14.70
C MET A 200 9.91 2.19 14.06
N SER A 201 8.82 1.71 14.66
CA SER A 201 8.02 0.61 14.13
C SER A 201 7.36 0.98 12.80
N LEU A 202 6.88 2.21 12.66
CA LEU A 202 6.31 2.72 11.41
C LEU A 202 7.35 2.74 10.28
N ILE A 203 8.54 3.29 10.54
CA ILE A 203 9.64 3.32 9.55
C ILE A 203 10.08 1.90 9.18
N ALA A 204 10.32 1.04 10.17
CA ALA A 204 10.75 -0.33 9.93
C ALA A 204 9.69 -1.13 9.16
N GLY A 205 8.41 -0.95 9.51
CA GLY A 205 7.27 -1.54 8.78
C GLY A 205 7.22 -1.10 7.33
N PHE A 206 7.38 0.21 7.09
CA PHE A 206 7.45 0.78 5.75
C PHE A 206 8.60 0.15 4.95
N VAL A 207 9.82 0.17 5.46
CA VAL A 207 10.99 -0.41 4.78
C VAL A 207 10.80 -1.91 4.52
N ASN A 208 10.24 -2.66 5.47
CA ASN A 208 9.98 -4.10 5.32
C ASN A 208 8.90 -4.41 4.27
N SER A 209 7.93 -3.53 4.07
CA SER A 209 6.90 -3.72 3.04
C SER A 209 7.45 -3.63 1.62
N TYR A 210 8.51 -2.82 1.41
CA TYR A 210 9.13 -2.63 0.10
C TYR A 210 10.38 -3.51 -0.11
N ILE A 211 11.21 -3.74 0.93
CA ILE A 211 12.42 -4.55 0.82
C ILE A 211 12.24 -5.88 1.57
N LYS A 212 11.77 -6.90 0.85
CA LYS A 212 11.70 -8.29 1.35
C LYS A 212 13.02 -9.01 1.04
N LEU A 213 13.66 -9.55 2.07
CA LEU A 213 14.92 -10.28 1.95
C LEU A 213 14.67 -11.79 1.85
N THR A 214 15.48 -12.47 1.04
CA THR A 214 15.58 -13.94 1.06
C THR A 214 16.27 -14.41 2.34
N PRO A 215 16.26 -15.72 2.67
CA PRO A 215 16.99 -16.24 3.83
C PRO A 215 18.49 -15.90 3.80
N ASP A 216 19.15 -16.01 2.65
CA ASP A 216 20.57 -15.69 2.50
C ASP A 216 20.84 -14.19 2.65
N GLU A 217 20.03 -13.33 2.01
CA GLU A 217 20.08 -11.88 2.17
C GLU A 217 19.81 -11.45 3.62
N SER A 218 19.01 -12.21 4.37
CA SER A 218 18.75 -11.95 5.78
C SER A 218 19.99 -12.20 6.64
N LEU A 219 20.76 -13.22 6.34
CA LEU A 219 22.06 -13.47 7.00
C LEU A 219 23.06 -12.35 6.69
N GLU A 220 23.11 -11.89 5.44
CA GLU A 220 23.93 -10.75 5.05
C GLU A 220 23.52 -9.47 5.77
N PHE A 221 22.21 -9.20 5.88
CA PHE A 221 21.67 -8.06 6.62
C PHE A 221 22.05 -8.06 8.10
N VAL A 222 22.03 -9.24 8.76
CA VAL A 222 22.49 -9.39 10.15
C VAL A 222 23.96 -8.99 10.28
N ARG A 223 24.80 -9.43 9.33
CA ARG A 223 26.23 -9.07 9.29
C ARG A 223 26.42 -7.57 9.03
N ALA A 224 25.71 -7.02 8.04
CA ALA A 224 25.78 -5.61 7.68
C ALA A 224 25.31 -4.66 8.81
N THR A 225 24.55 -5.17 9.78
CA THR A 225 24.06 -4.43 10.95
C THR A 225 24.73 -4.85 12.26
N ALA A 226 25.81 -5.63 12.21
CA ALA A 226 26.51 -6.11 13.41
C ALA A 226 27.32 -5.01 14.12
N ASP A 227 27.76 -3.99 13.38
CA ASP A 227 28.54 -2.82 13.85
C ASP A 227 27.70 -1.72 14.51
N ILE A 228 26.37 -1.92 14.63
CA ILE A 228 25.49 -0.99 15.34
C ILE A 228 25.98 -0.84 16.80
N ALA A 229 26.11 0.43 17.21
CA ALA A 229 26.62 0.78 18.52
C ALA A 229 25.89 0.01 19.65
N PRO A 230 26.61 -0.41 20.72
CA PRO A 230 26.01 -1.16 21.84
C PRO A 230 24.76 -0.48 22.43
N SER A 231 24.76 0.85 22.52
CA SER A 231 23.63 1.65 23.02
C SER A 231 22.36 1.55 22.14
N LEU A 232 22.50 1.18 20.87
CA LEU A 232 21.38 1.02 19.93
C LEU A 232 20.96 -0.45 19.74
N ARG A 233 21.70 -1.40 20.28
CA ARG A 233 21.40 -2.84 20.18
C ARG A 233 20.10 -3.20 20.88
N GLU A 234 19.80 -2.57 22.00
CA GLU A 234 18.56 -2.78 22.73
C GLU A 234 17.37 -2.34 21.87
N LYS A 235 17.41 -1.14 21.28
CA LYS A 235 16.36 -0.66 20.35
C LYS A 235 16.17 -1.61 19.17
N LYS A 236 17.27 -2.08 18.57
CA LYS A 236 17.24 -3.06 17.47
C LYS A 236 16.58 -4.37 17.92
N MET A 237 16.92 -4.88 19.10
CA MET A 237 16.39 -6.12 19.63
C MET A 237 14.88 -6.02 19.92
N LEU A 238 14.43 -4.92 20.52
CA LEU A 238 13.01 -4.66 20.74
C LEU A 238 12.20 -4.68 19.44
N LEU A 239 12.69 -4.00 18.41
CA LEU A 239 12.05 -4.01 17.09
C LEU A 239 12.04 -5.39 16.45
N THR A 240 13.13 -6.15 16.56
CA THR A 240 13.23 -7.50 15.99
C THR A 240 12.23 -8.44 16.68
N ASN A 241 12.15 -8.41 18.01
CA ASN A 241 11.21 -9.22 18.77
C ASN A 241 9.76 -8.87 18.42
N TYR A 242 9.43 -7.59 18.39
CA TYR A 242 8.09 -7.13 18.00
C TYR A 242 7.66 -7.64 16.62
N TRP A 243 8.55 -7.57 15.63
CA TRP A 243 8.25 -8.06 14.29
C TRP A 243 8.17 -9.58 14.20
N GLN A 244 8.93 -10.30 15.02
CA GLN A 244 8.82 -11.76 15.13
C GLN A 244 7.48 -12.17 15.75
N GLU A 245 7.07 -11.52 16.84
CA GLU A 245 5.79 -11.75 17.51
C GLU A 245 4.63 -11.44 16.55
N LYS A 246 4.65 -10.28 15.91
CA LYS A 246 3.64 -9.89 14.94
C LYS A 246 3.56 -10.83 13.74
N GLY A 247 4.70 -11.25 13.20
CA GLY A 247 4.73 -12.23 12.11
C GLY A 247 4.21 -13.61 12.53
N LEU A 248 4.40 -14.00 13.79
CA LEU A 248 3.83 -15.24 14.36
C LEU A 248 2.32 -15.13 14.50
N GLU A 249 1.81 -14.01 15.05
CA GLU A 249 0.38 -13.75 15.20
C GLU A 249 -0.32 -13.76 13.83
N GLU A 250 0.19 -13.02 12.86
CA GLU A 250 -0.34 -13.01 11.48
C GLU A 250 -0.28 -14.41 10.83
N GLY A 251 0.78 -15.16 11.09
CA GLY A 251 0.91 -16.54 10.60
C GLY A 251 -0.10 -17.51 11.23
N ILE A 252 -0.39 -17.36 12.52
CA ILE A 252 -1.41 -18.16 13.23
C ILE A 252 -2.81 -17.80 12.72
N GLU A 253 -3.11 -16.51 12.58
CA GLU A 253 -4.41 -16.04 12.08
C GLU A 253 -4.69 -16.56 10.67
N LYS A 254 -3.74 -16.39 9.75
CA LYS A 254 -3.85 -16.94 8.38
C LYS A 254 -3.98 -18.47 8.36
N GLY A 255 -3.17 -19.15 9.15
CA GLY A 255 -3.26 -20.61 9.27
C GLY A 255 -4.60 -21.07 9.83
N LEU A 256 -5.20 -20.31 10.73
CA LEU A 256 -6.54 -20.61 11.27
C LEU A 256 -7.63 -20.39 10.22
N GLU A 257 -7.59 -19.27 9.49
CA GLU A 257 -8.55 -18.98 8.41
C GLU A 257 -8.48 -20.02 7.29
N GLU A 258 -7.27 -20.33 6.81
CA GLU A 258 -7.05 -21.38 5.82
C GLU A 258 -7.53 -22.75 6.33
N GLY A 259 -7.24 -23.06 7.59
CA GLY A 259 -7.70 -24.30 8.25
C GLY A 259 -9.22 -24.40 8.32
N ILE A 260 -9.91 -23.31 8.67
CA ILE A 260 -11.38 -23.24 8.70
C ILE A 260 -11.94 -23.45 7.28
N GLN A 261 -11.39 -22.78 6.28
CA GLN A 261 -11.85 -22.88 4.89
C GLN A 261 -11.63 -24.27 4.30
N ILE A 262 -10.47 -24.88 4.54
CA ILE A 262 -10.18 -26.27 4.14
C ILE A 262 -11.12 -27.23 4.85
N GLY A 263 -11.34 -27.05 6.16
CA GLY A 263 -12.23 -27.88 6.97
C GLY A 263 -13.69 -27.80 6.51
N ALA A 264 -14.17 -26.60 6.20
CA ALA A 264 -15.52 -26.36 5.66
C ALA A 264 -15.69 -27.03 4.29
N THR A 265 -14.72 -26.80 3.37
CA THR A 265 -14.75 -27.42 2.03
C THR A 265 -14.73 -28.94 2.10
N THR A 266 -13.84 -29.53 2.92
CA THR A 266 -13.74 -30.98 3.09
C THR A 266 -15.03 -31.58 3.68
N THR A 267 -15.63 -30.86 4.63
CA THR A 267 -16.91 -31.30 5.24
C THR A 267 -18.03 -31.26 4.23
N LEU A 268 -18.13 -30.18 3.46
CA LEU A 268 -19.15 -30.04 2.40
C LEU A 268 -18.94 -31.07 1.30
N GLN A 269 -17.73 -31.34 0.84
CA GLN A 269 -17.43 -32.44 -0.10
C GLN A 269 -17.92 -33.76 0.40
N ARG A 270 -17.66 -34.12 1.66
CA ARG A 270 -18.11 -35.35 2.27
C ARG A 270 -19.64 -35.45 2.35
N LEU A 271 -20.31 -34.33 2.70
CA LEU A 271 -21.77 -34.28 2.77
C LEU A 271 -22.39 -34.39 1.38
N THR A 272 -21.85 -33.67 0.39
CA THR A 272 -22.29 -33.71 -1.00
C THR A 272 -22.16 -35.13 -1.61
N LEU A 273 -21.01 -35.78 -1.38
CA LEU A 273 -20.82 -37.17 -1.83
C LEU A 273 -21.81 -38.15 -1.17
N ARG A 274 -22.05 -38.00 0.14
CA ARG A 274 -23.04 -38.83 0.85
C ARG A 274 -24.44 -38.57 0.34
N HIS A 275 -24.79 -37.33 0.02
CA HIS A 275 -26.09 -36.96 -0.56
C HIS A 275 -26.22 -37.54 -1.96
N ALA A 276 -25.20 -37.43 -2.83
CA ALA A 276 -25.18 -38.02 -4.15
C ALA A 276 -25.46 -39.54 -4.09
N ILE A 277 -24.73 -40.30 -3.25
CA ILE A 277 -24.91 -41.73 -3.06
C ILE A 277 -26.35 -42.06 -2.58
N ARG A 278 -26.91 -41.20 -1.73
CA ARG A 278 -28.28 -41.44 -1.22
C ARG A 278 -29.37 -41.20 -2.26
N CYS A 279 -29.17 -40.21 -3.16
CA CYS A 279 -30.14 -39.87 -4.19
C CYS A 279 -30.09 -40.83 -5.37
N VAL A 280 -28.88 -41.23 -5.83
CA VAL A 280 -28.72 -41.97 -7.10
C VAL A 280 -28.09 -43.37 -6.93
N GLY A 281 -27.82 -43.79 -5.70
CA GLY A 281 -27.15 -45.06 -5.40
C GLY A 281 -25.63 -44.97 -5.44
N SER A 282 -24.99 -45.85 -6.20
CA SER A 282 -23.51 -45.81 -6.33
C SER A 282 -23.09 -44.78 -7.35
N ILE A 283 -21.98 -44.09 -7.07
CA ILE A 283 -21.31 -43.16 -7.98
C ILE A 283 -19.96 -43.74 -8.42
N SER A 284 -19.50 -43.39 -9.64
CA SER A 284 -18.22 -43.83 -10.16
C SER A 284 -17.07 -43.04 -9.48
N GLU A 285 -15.84 -43.64 -9.46
CA GLU A 285 -14.64 -42.95 -8.99
C GLU A 285 -14.34 -41.66 -9.77
N GLU A 286 -14.70 -41.65 -11.06
CA GLU A 286 -14.55 -40.47 -11.92
C GLU A 286 -15.49 -39.33 -11.46
N LEU A 287 -16.75 -39.64 -11.18
CA LEU A 287 -17.74 -38.67 -10.69
C LEU A 287 -17.38 -38.17 -9.29
N GLU A 288 -16.91 -39.05 -8.41
CA GLU A 288 -16.38 -38.66 -7.11
C GLU A 288 -15.19 -37.71 -7.26
N GLY A 289 -14.25 -38.00 -8.17
CA GLY A 289 -13.10 -37.16 -8.47
C GLY A 289 -13.50 -35.77 -9.00
N MET A 290 -14.55 -35.67 -9.80
CA MET A 290 -15.10 -34.42 -10.29
C MET A 290 -15.68 -33.58 -9.13
N ILE A 291 -16.48 -34.17 -8.26
CA ILE A 291 -17.09 -33.52 -7.10
C ILE A 291 -15.98 -32.99 -6.14
N ARG A 292 -14.94 -33.78 -5.91
CA ARG A 292 -13.81 -33.37 -5.02
C ARG A 292 -12.98 -32.19 -5.56
N ARG A 293 -13.09 -31.85 -6.84
CA ARG A 293 -12.37 -30.72 -7.47
C ARG A 293 -13.18 -29.44 -7.53
N LEU A 294 -14.43 -29.46 -7.10
CA LEU A 294 -15.30 -28.30 -7.10
C LEU A 294 -14.83 -27.27 -6.06
N SER A 295 -15.05 -25.99 -6.35
CA SER A 295 -14.92 -24.91 -5.38
C SER A 295 -15.96 -25.05 -4.26
N PHE A 296 -15.76 -24.32 -3.15
CA PHE A 296 -16.74 -24.34 -2.05
C PHE A 296 -18.13 -23.92 -2.55
N THR A 297 -18.22 -22.82 -3.31
CA THR A 297 -19.48 -22.31 -3.88
C THR A 297 -20.12 -23.31 -4.85
N ASP A 298 -19.31 -23.95 -5.72
CA ASP A 298 -19.83 -24.97 -6.62
C ASP A 298 -20.35 -26.23 -5.89
N LEU A 299 -19.73 -26.56 -4.75
CA LEU A 299 -20.22 -27.66 -3.89
C LEU A 299 -21.55 -27.31 -3.21
N GLU A 300 -21.73 -26.05 -2.78
CA GLU A 300 -23.01 -25.56 -2.24
C GLU A 300 -24.09 -25.62 -3.31
N ASP A 301 -23.83 -25.07 -4.49
CA ASP A 301 -24.75 -25.08 -5.63
C ASP A 301 -25.15 -26.53 -6.03
N LEU A 302 -24.14 -27.43 -6.07
CA LEU A 302 -24.42 -28.83 -6.38
C LEU A 302 -25.24 -29.50 -5.28
N HIS A 303 -24.89 -29.25 -4.02
CA HIS A 303 -25.60 -29.83 -2.87
C HIS A 303 -27.08 -29.44 -2.87
N GLU A 304 -27.36 -28.17 -3.19
CA GLU A 304 -28.72 -27.63 -3.30
C GLU A 304 -29.46 -28.25 -4.52
N ALA A 305 -28.82 -28.27 -5.70
CA ALA A 305 -29.40 -28.81 -6.90
C ALA A 305 -29.78 -30.31 -6.76
N MET A 306 -29.03 -31.07 -5.95
CA MET A 306 -29.26 -32.50 -5.75
C MET A 306 -30.58 -32.84 -5.03
N TYR A 307 -31.27 -31.89 -4.39
CA TYR A 307 -32.59 -32.14 -3.82
C TYR A 307 -33.63 -32.48 -4.89
N ASP A 308 -33.42 -32.04 -6.14
CA ASP A 308 -34.33 -32.27 -7.26
C ASP A 308 -33.87 -33.43 -8.16
N PHE A 309 -32.68 -34.03 -7.89
CA PHE A 309 -32.10 -35.08 -8.72
C PHE A 309 -32.57 -36.45 -8.30
N THR A 310 -32.90 -37.27 -9.28
CA THR A 310 -33.36 -38.65 -9.12
C THR A 310 -32.52 -39.68 -9.86
N GLN A 311 -31.68 -39.23 -10.80
CA GLN A 311 -30.84 -40.08 -11.65
C GLN A 311 -29.40 -39.58 -11.71
N ILE A 312 -28.43 -40.51 -11.86
CA ILE A 312 -27.00 -40.20 -11.91
C ILE A 312 -26.63 -39.24 -13.05
N GLY A 313 -27.31 -39.38 -14.21
CA GLY A 313 -27.08 -38.52 -15.36
C GLY A 313 -27.39 -37.04 -15.14
N GLU A 314 -28.19 -36.69 -14.12
CA GLU A 314 -28.51 -35.32 -13.78
C GLU A 314 -27.31 -34.67 -13.08
N ILE A 315 -26.61 -35.41 -12.21
CA ILE A 315 -25.35 -34.95 -11.55
C ILE A 315 -24.26 -34.78 -12.61
N GLU A 316 -24.09 -35.76 -13.51
CA GLU A 316 -23.09 -35.71 -14.58
C GLU A 316 -23.32 -34.52 -15.51
N ASN A 317 -24.58 -34.28 -15.92
CA ASN A 317 -24.93 -33.13 -16.75
C ASN A 317 -24.67 -31.79 -16.06
N TRP A 318 -24.98 -31.70 -14.77
CA TRP A 318 -24.73 -30.49 -13.99
C TRP A 318 -23.24 -30.20 -13.91
N LEU A 319 -22.41 -31.18 -13.55
CA LEU A 319 -20.96 -31.06 -13.47
C LEU A 319 -20.33 -30.67 -14.82
N ASN A 320 -20.76 -31.33 -15.91
CA ASN A 320 -20.24 -31.04 -17.24
C ASN A 320 -20.57 -29.60 -17.69
N LYS A 321 -21.76 -29.08 -17.39
CA LYS A 321 -22.14 -27.69 -17.67
C LYS A 321 -21.30 -26.71 -16.87
N ARG A 322 -21.01 -27.00 -15.59
CA ARG A 322 -20.22 -26.12 -14.74
C ARG A 322 -18.76 -26.06 -15.19
N ILE A 323 -18.18 -27.23 -15.54
CA ILE A 323 -16.79 -27.31 -16.05
C ILE A 323 -16.65 -26.64 -17.41
N ALA A 324 -17.65 -26.73 -18.30
CA ALA A 324 -17.66 -26.04 -19.58
C ALA A 324 -17.68 -24.52 -19.41
N LYS A 325 -18.50 -24.01 -18.48
CA LYS A 325 -18.60 -22.57 -18.15
C LYS A 325 -17.33 -22.00 -17.49
N ALA A 326 -16.54 -22.85 -16.82
CA ALA A 326 -15.27 -22.43 -16.22
C ALA A 326 -14.09 -22.37 -17.22
N ARG A 327 -14.30 -22.84 -18.46
CA ARG A 327 -13.31 -22.84 -19.56
C ARG A 327 -13.52 -21.71 -20.57
N GLU A 328 -14.66 -21.03 -20.53
CA GLU A 328 -14.96 -19.79 -21.25
C GLU A 328 -14.52 -18.56 -20.41
#